data_27b0fdf674719f3317ee16f8f4589ca9
#
_entry.id   27b0fdf674719f3317ee16f8f4589ca9
#
_cell.length_a   1.000
_cell.length_b   1.000
_cell.length_c   1.000
_cell.angle_alpha   90.00
_cell.angle_beta   90.00
_cell.angle_gamma   90.00
#
_symmetry.space_group_name_H-M   'P 1'
#
loop_
_entity.id
_entity.type
_entity.pdbx_description
1 polymer ?
#
loop_
_entity_poly.entity_id
_entity_poly.type
_entity_poly.pdbx_seq_one_letter_code
_entity_poly.pdbx_strand_id
1 'polypeptide(L)'
;MYRLLIVTGNQSVRDLFTAMEGWESLGFKPPRLRQTTQEALECMQKHQIDAIAVDDGPAFDELNRFVEEQCPAMLRFPIEKTPDYEWKVIRALDRMLGNLHADHYNDEYDLMGSLSHSQERLLKGIVCGLIPTEKELRARLFMLRCREKPNVPCVLARLTMDMDDPFLTNRWHYGSERLETALRNFFGARQRDMYLHVAVISPEEVRVLCYPVTGDGTLLESAVRAYVEETAQQIDHYLGLHMQVAEVRLVPGLSAFAAENLK
;
A
#
# COMPACT_ATOMS: atom_id res chain seq x y z
N MET A 1 -3.25 -14.61 3.72
CA MET A 1 -4.48 -14.84 4.52
C MET A 1 -4.59 -13.80 5.60
N TYR A 2 -5.71 -13.08 5.62
CA TYR A 2 -6.03 -12.03 6.59
C TYR A 2 -6.46 -12.63 7.94
N ARG A 3 -6.34 -11.84 9.00
CA ARG A 3 -6.69 -12.23 10.37
C ARG A 3 -7.81 -11.35 10.87
N LEU A 4 -8.96 -11.96 11.14
CA LEU A 4 -10.14 -11.30 11.66
C LEU A 4 -10.23 -11.50 13.18
N LEU A 5 -10.49 -10.41 13.90
CA LEU A 5 -10.85 -10.41 15.32
C LEU A 5 -12.33 -10.07 15.47
N ILE A 6 -13.07 -10.88 16.18
CA ILE A 6 -14.47 -10.64 16.51
C ILE A 6 -14.59 -10.43 18.00
N VAL A 7 -15.15 -9.29 18.39
CA VAL A 7 -15.29 -8.87 19.78
C VAL A 7 -16.77 -8.65 20.09
N THR A 8 -17.36 -9.57 20.82
CA THR A 8 -18.78 -9.52 21.18
C THR A 8 -19.05 -10.25 22.49
N GLY A 9 -19.90 -9.64 23.31
CA GLY A 9 -20.48 -10.28 24.49
C GLY A 9 -21.57 -11.32 24.15
N ASN A 10 -22.06 -11.31 22.89
CA ASN A 10 -23.18 -12.17 22.47
C ASN A 10 -22.70 -13.60 22.12
N GLN A 11 -23.12 -14.59 22.89
CA GLN A 11 -22.75 -15.99 22.69
C GLN A 11 -23.22 -16.51 21.32
N SER A 12 -24.46 -16.17 20.91
CA SER A 12 -25.00 -16.63 19.63
C SER A 12 -24.21 -16.16 18.43
N VAL A 13 -23.67 -14.93 18.49
CA VAL A 13 -22.78 -14.40 17.45
C VAL A 13 -21.47 -15.17 17.43
N ARG A 14 -20.89 -15.45 18.60
CA ARG A 14 -19.65 -16.26 18.68
C ARG A 14 -19.84 -17.67 18.14
N ASP A 15 -20.96 -18.31 18.48
CA ASP A 15 -21.28 -19.67 18.02
C ASP A 15 -21.44 -19.70 16.50
N LEU A 16 -22.11 -18.68 15.92
CA LEU A 16 -22.28 -18.52 14.48
C LEU A 16 -20.91 -18.45 13.77
N PHE A 17 -20.02 -17.58 14.22
CA PHE A 17 -18.70 -17.45 13.61
C PHE A 17 -17.78 -18.64 13.85
N THR A 18 -18.00 -19.38 14.96
CA THR A 18 -17.27 -20.62 15.22
C THR A 18 -17.72 -21.76 14.32
N ALA A 19 -19.03 -21.81 14.02
CA ALA A 19 -19.63 -22.84 13.16
C ALA A 19 -19.43 -22.57 11.67
N MET A 20 -19.11 -21.33 11.31
CA MET A 20 -18.92 -20.93 9.92
C MET A 20 -17.67 -21.59 9.34
N GLU A 21 -17.83 -22.31 8.23
CA GLU A 21 -16.77 -22.96 7.48
C GLU A 21 -16.33 -22.11 6.28
N GLY A 22 -15.21 -22.45 5.66
CA GLY A 22 -14.78 -21.83 4.40
C GLY A 22 -14.02 -20.51 4.54
N TRP A 23 -13.54 -20.16 5.74
CA TRP A 23 -12.72 -18.96 5.96
C TRP A 23 -11.53 -18.85 5.04
N GLU A 24 -10.87 -19.97 4.74
CA GLU A 24 -9.71 -20.01 3.84
C GLU A 24 -10.08 -19.66 2.41
N SER A 25 -11.26 -20.10 1.94
CA SER A 25 -11.76 -19.74 0.60
C SER A 25 -12.10 -18.25 0.48
N LEU A 26 -12.38 -17.59 1.61
CA LEU A 26 -12.57 -16.15 1.71
C LEU A 26 -11.24 -15.40 1.96
N GLY A 27 -10.09 -16.07 1.90
CA GLY A 27 -8.79 -15.46 2.12
C GLY A 27 -8.47 -15.11 3.58
N PHE A 28 -9.28 -15.60 4.53
CA PHE A 28 -9.10 -15.38 5.96
C PHE A 28 -8.68 -16.64 6.70
N LYS A 29 -7.93 -16.46 7.78
CA LYS A 29 -7.78 -17.51 8.80
C LYS A 29 -9.03 -17.56 9.65
N PRO A 30 -9.32 -18.71 10.29
CA PRO A 30 -10.40 -18.78 11.27
C PRO A 30 -10.32 -17.62 12.25
N PRO A 31 -11.45 -16.91 12.52
CA PRO A 31 -11.43 -15.67 13.29
C PRO A 31 -11.05 -15.92 14.74
N ARG A 32 -10.41 -14.92 15.35
CA ARG A 32 -10.20 -14.90 16.78
C ARG A 32 -11.37 -14.27 17.47
N LEU A 33 -11.97 -14.97 18.43
CA LEU A 33 -13.12 -14.49 19.17
C LEU A 33 -12.69 -13.99 20.55
N ARG A 34 -13.20 -12.82 20.97
CA ARG A 34 -12.98 -12.21 22.28
C ARG A 34 -14.28 -11.68 22.82
N GLN A 35 -14.41 -11.63 24.14
CA GLN A 35 -15.64 -11.24 24.80
C GLN A 35 -15.60 -9.82 25.35
N THR A 36 -14.40 -9.36 25.69
CA THR A 36 -14.20 -8.07 26.36
C THR A 36 -13.21 -7.19 25.61
N THR A 37 -13.30 -5.88 25.84
CA THR A 37 -12.33 -4.88 25.36
C THR A 37 -10.91 -5.24 25.77
N GLN A 38 -10.70 -5.64 27.03
CA GLN A 38 -9.38 -6.00 27.56
C GLN A 38 -8.75 -7.16 26.77
N GLU A 39 -9.50 -8.26 26.59
CA GLU A 39 -9.04 -9.42 25.82
C GLU A 39 -8.74 -9.07 24.35
N ALA A 40 -9.52 -8.16 23.78
CA ALA A 40 -9.31 -7.68 22.41
C ALA A 40 -8.01 -6.90 22.28
N LEU A 41 -7.76 -5.95 23.17
CA LEU A 41 -6.52 -5.16 23.19
C LEU A 41 -5.28 -6.04 23.41
N GLU A 42 -5.34 -6.99 24.34
CA GLU A 42 -4.25 -7.97 24.53
C GLU A 42 -4.02 -8.84 23.30
N CYS A 43 -5.10 -9.23 22.61
CA CYS A 43 -5.01 -9.97 21.36
C CYS A 43 -4.34 -9.17 20.26
N MET A 44 -4.69 -7.89 20.12
CA MET A 44 -4.11 -6.97 19.12
C MET A 44 -2.63 -6.68 19.41
N GLN A 45 -2.21 -6.63 20.68
CA GLN A 45 -0.81 -6.45 21.04
C GLN A 45 0.05 -7.69 20.71
N LYS A 46 -0.51 -8.89 20.90
CA LYS A 46 0.22 -10.17 20.71
C LYS A 46 0.17 -10.68 19.27
N HIS A 47 -0.84 -10.26 18.52
CA HIS A 47 -1.12 -10.78 17.19
C HIS A 47 -1.44 -9.66 16.22
N GLN A 48 -0.96 -9.81 15.02
CA GLN A 48 -1.39 -8.92 13.93
C GLN A 48 -2.85 -9.23 13.57
N ILE A 49 -3.68 -8.20 13.57
CA ILE A 49 -5.09 -8.24 13.17
C ILE A 49 -5.25 -7.33 11.95
N ASP A 50 -5.92 -7.82 10.93
CA ASP A 50 -6.10 -7.12 9.66
C ASP A 50 -7.52 -6.53 9.56
N ALA A 51 -8.48 -7.14 10.25
CA ALA A 51 -9.87 -6.67 10.32
C ALA A 51 -10.48 -6.97 11.69
N ILE A 52 -11.44 -6.14 12.11
CA ILE A 52 -12.13 -6.31 13.39
C ILE A 52 -13.64 -6.13 13.23
N ALA A 53 -14.41 -7.00 13.88
CA ALA A 53 -15.84 -6.82 14.09
C ALA A 53 -16.06 -6.59 15.60
N VAL A 54 -16.70 -5.48 15.94
CA VAL A 54 -16.94 -5.08 17.33
C VAL A 54 -18.44 -4.89 17.55
N ASP A 55 -18.94 -5.41 18.64
CA ASP A 55 -20.34 -5.21 19.05
C ASP A 55 -20.59 -3.73 19.38
N ASP A 56 -21.79 -3.25 19.06
CA ASP A 56 -22.24 -1.93 19.43
C ASP A 56 -22.68 -1.89 20.91
N GLY A 57 -22.10 -0.99 21.67
CA GLY A 57 -22.51 -0.78 23.05
C GLY A 57 -21.43 -0.12 23.91
N PRO A 58 -21.80 0.52 25.00
CA PRO A 58 -20.90 1.29 25.85
C PRO A 58 -19.73 0.46 26.42
N ALA A 59 -19.85 -0.85 26.51
CA ALA A 59 -18.78 -1.74 26.95
C ALA A 59 -17.62 -1.82 25.94
N PHE A 60 -17.85 -1.42 24.69
CA PHE A 60 -16.88 -1.49 23.59
C PHE A 60 -16.49 -0.12 23.04
N ASP A 61 -16.99 0.98 23.62
CA ASP A 61 -16.70 2.35 23.17
C ASP A 61 -15.19 2.68 23.24
N GLU A 62 -14.52 2.20 24.27
CA GLU A 62 -13.07 2.37 24.43
C GLU A 62 -12.30 1.65 23.31
N LEU A 63 -12.69 0.41 22.97
CA LEU A 63 -12.08 -0.36 21.90
C LEU A 63 -12.35 0.30 20.54
N ASN A 64 -13.57 0.74 20.29
CA ASN A 64 -13.94 1.43 19.07
C ASN A 64 -13.11 2.72 18.89
N ARG A 65 -12.97 3.51 19.95
CA ARG A 65 -12.14 4.71 19.94
C ARG A 65 -10.66 4.39 19.70
N PHE A 66 -10.14 3.38 20.39
CA PHE A 66 -8.75 2.92 20.19
C PHE A 66 -8.51 2.52 18.74
N VAL A 67 -9.40 1.73 18.14
CA VAL A 67 -9.27 1.29 16.75
C VAL A 67 -9.36 2.48 15.79
N GLU A 68 -10.24 3.46 16.06
CA GLU A 68 -10.36 4.67 15.25
C GLU A 68 -9.10 5.54 15.27
N GLU A 69 -8.53 5.73 16.45
CA GLU A 69 -7.41 6.66 16.64
C GLU A 69 -6.06 6.00 16.30
N GLN A 70 -5.86 4.75 16.71
CA GLN A 70 -4.56 4.07 16.63
C GLN A 70 -4.42 3.13 15.43
N CYS A 71 -5.56 2.63 14.91
CA CYS A 71 -5.59 1.69 13.82
C CYS A 71 -6.54 2.13 12.69
N PRO A 72 -6.42 3.36 12.14
CA PRO A 72 -7.38 3.92 11.18
C PRO A 72 -7.47 3.13 9.87
N ALA A 73 -6.51 2.25 9.62
CA ALA A 73 -6.46 1.38 8.45
C ALA A 73 -7.16 0.04 8.64
N MET A 74 -7.49 -0.30 9.90
CA MET A 74 -8.12 -1.57 10.19
C MET A 74 -9.57 -1.55 9.69
N LEU A 75 -9.92 -2.56 8.92
CA LEU A 75 -11.29 -2.72 8.48
C LEU A 75 -12.18 -3.04 9.69
N ARG A 76 -13.25 -2.27 9.81
CA ARG A 76 -14.23 -2.47 10.88
C ARG A 76 -15.56 -2.90 10.30
N PHE A 77 -16.15 -3.90 10.94
CA PHE A 77 -17.50 -4.38 10.65
C PHE A 77 -18.35 -4.20 11.91
N PRO A 78 -19.48 -3.51 11.82
CA PRO A 78 -20.42 -3.50 12.92
C PRO A 78 -21.03 -4.90 13.10
N ILE A 79 -21.23 -5.32 14.35
CA ILE A 79 -21.98 -6.52 14.65
C ILE A 79 -23.45 -6.13 14.72
N GLU A 80 -24.19 -6.50 13.67
CA GLU A 80 -25.62 -6.28 13.61
C GLU A 80 -26.36 -7.53 14.15
N LYS A 81 -27.39 -7.32 14.97
CA LYS A 81 -28.23 -8.41 15.50
C LYS A 81 -29.31 -8.78 14.49
N THR A 82 -28.92 -9.03 13.24
CA THR A 82 -29.84 -9.41 12.15
C THR A 82 -29.57 -10.85 11.72
N PRO A 83 -30.59 -11.59 11.27
CA PRO A 83 -30.41 -12.97 10.82
C PRO A 83 -29.48 -13.11 9.61
N ASP A 84 -29.27 -12.04 8.86
CA ASP A 84 -28.45 -12.00 7.65
C ASP A 84 -27.05 -11.40 7.89
N TYR A 85 -26.64 -11.24 9.15
CA TYR A 85 -25.35 -10.64 9.52
C TYR A 85 -24.15 -11.39 8.90
N GLU A 86 -24.19 -12.72 8.93
CA GLU A 86 -23.16 -13.56 8.32
C GLU A 86 -22.95 -13.21 6.83
N TRP A 87 -24.04 -13.09 6.08
CA TRP A 87 -23.99 -12.72 4.66
C TRP A 87 -23.47 -11.31 4.43
N LYS A 88 -23.77 -10.38 5.33
CA LYS A 88 -23.26 -9.00 5.24
C LYS A 88 -21.75 -8.97 5.45
N VAL A 89 -21.23 -9.71 6.42
CA VAL A 89 -19.79 -9.83 6.67
C VAL A 89 -19.11 -10.51 5.48
N ILE A 90 -19.61 -11.64 5.02
CA ILE A 90 -19.07 -12.35 3.86
C ILE A 90 -18.99 -11.42 2.64
N ARG A 91 -20.06 -10.68 2.33
CA ARG A 91 -20.07 -9.74 1.21
C ARG A 91 -19.12 -8.56 1.40
N ALA A 92 -18.90 -8.09 2.63
CA ALA A 92 -17.95 -7.03 2.92
C ALA A 92 -16.52 -7.52 2.74
N LEU A 93 -16.22 -8.73 3.21
CA LEU A 93 -14.95 -9.41 3.05
C LEU A 93 -14.67 -9.74 1.58
N ASP A 94 -15.67 -10.24 0.86
CA ASP A 94 -15.61 -10.51 -0.60
C ASP A 94 -15.33 -9.23 -1.40
N ARG A 95 -16.02 -8.13 -1.10
CA ARG A 95 -15.74 -6.84 -1.74
C ARG A 95 -14.33 -6.35 -1.47
N MET A 96 -13.86 -6.50 -0.24
CA MET A 96 -12.50 -6.13 0.11
C MET A 96 -11.48 -6.97 -0.66
N LEU A 97 -11.67 -8.29 -0.68
CA LEU A 97 -10.85 -9.20 -1.47
C LEU A 97 -11.02 -8.95 -2.97
N GLY A 98 -12.24 -8.70 -3.43
CA GLY A 98 -12.52 -8.32 -4.82
C GLY A 98 -11.81 -7.04 -5.22
N ASN A 99 -11.73 -6.03 -4.37
CA ASN A 99 -10.95 -4.82 -4.61
C ASN A 99 -9.43 -5.08 -4.58
N LEU A 100 -8.98 -5.99 -3.70
CA LEU A 100 -7.60 -6.45 -3.68
C LEU A 100 -7.27 -7.36 -4.87
N HIS A 101 -8.25 -8.20 -5.33
CA HIS A 101 -8.10 -9.13 -6.44
C HIS A 101 -8.43 -8.53 -7.81
N ALA A 102 -9.28 -7.50 -7.92
CA ALA A 102 -9.51 -6.80 -9.19
C ALA A 102 -8.22 -6.19 -9.75
N ASP A 103 -7.27 -5.94 -8.86
CA ASP A 103 -5.90 -5.58 -9.22
C ASP A 103 -5.04 -6.78 -9.66
N HIS A 104 -5.54 -8.03 -9.54
CA HIS A 104 -4.76 -9.28 -9.68
C HIS A 104 -5.14 -10.16 -10.88
N TYR A 105 -5.96 -9.72 -11.79
CA TYR A 105 -6.45 -10.59 -12.88
C TYR A 105 -5.38 -11.11 -13.85
N ASN A 106 -4.09 -10.94 -13.53
CA ASN A 106 -3.00 -11.45 -14.40
C ASN A 106 -1.97 -12.37 -13.76
N ASP A 107 -2.03 -12.69 -12.44
CA ASP A 107 -1.04 -13.62 -11.86
C ASP A 107 -1.66 -14.54 -10.80
N GLU A 108 -2.05 -15.73 -11.24
CA GLU A 108 -2.72 -16.75 -10.43
C GLU A 108 -1.85 -17.46 -9.37
N TYR A 109 -0.57 -17.13 -9.18
CA TYR A 109 0.34 -18.00 -8.44
C TYR A 109 1.25 -17.38 -7.37
N ASP A 110 1.25 -16.08 -7.10
CA ASP A 110 2.17 -15.51 -6.11
C ASP A 110 1.54 -14.50 -5.16
N LEU A 111 1.14 -14.98 -3.97
CA LEU A 111 0.64 -14.12 -2.87
C LEU A 111 1.66 -13.06 -2.41
N MET A 112 2.95 -13.33 -2.56
CA MET A 112 4.01 -12.37 -2.21
C MET A 112 4.25 -11.39 -3.35
N GLY A 113 4.21 -11.83 -4.59
CA GLY A 113 4.26 -10.95 -5.76
C GLY A 113 3.06 -10.01 -5.84
N SER A 114 1.89 -10.51 -5.49
CA SER A 114 0.63 -9.78 -5.38
C SER A 114 0.68 -8.62 -4.36
N LEU A 115 1.21 -8.87 -3.16
CA LEU A 115 1.39 -7.83 -2.15
C LEU A 115 2.41 -6.78 -2.61
N SER A 116 3.52 -7.22 -3.20
CA SER A 116 4.55 -6.33 -3.74
C SER A 116 3.98 -5.44 -4.84
N HIS A 117 3.19 -5.99 -5.75
CA HIS A 117 2.52 -5.21 -6.80
C HIS A 117 1.54 -4.18 -6.24
N SER A 118 0.76 -4.54 -5.22
CA SER A 118 -0.16 -3.61 -4.55
C SER A 118 0.57 -2.49 -3.81
N GLN A 119 1.73 -2.79 -3.19
CA GLN A 119 2.61 -1.78 -2.60
C GLN A 119 3.16 -0.82 -3.65
N GLU A 120 3.62 -1.32 -4.78
CA GLU A 120 4.12 -0.51 -5.90
C GLU A 120 3.03 0.41 -6.48
N ARG A 121 1.82 -0.12 -6.69
CA ARG A 121 0.67 0.70 -7.14
C ARG A 121 0.31 1.78 -6.12
N LEU A 122 0.34 1.47 -4.82
CA LEU A 122 0.11 2.47 -3.79
C LEU A 122 1.17 3.56 -3.86
N LEU A 123 2.46 3.20 -3.91
CA LEU A 123 3.56 4.17 -3.96
C LEU A 123 3.48 5.03 -5.23
N LYS A 124 3.13 4.43 -6.38
CA LYS A 124 2.83 5.19 -7.61
C LYS A 124 1.67 6.17 -7.38
N GLY A 125 0.56 5.71 -6.81
CA GLY A 125 -0.60 6.57 -6.49
C GLY A 125 -0.23 7.73 -5.55
N ILE A 126 0.64 7.49 -4.55
CA ILE A 126 1.17 8.52 -3.66
C ILE A 126 1.95 9.56 -4.45
N VAL A 127 2.93 9.13 -5.23
CA VAL A 127 3.80 10.03 -6.03
C VAL A 127 3.02 10.80 -7.09
N CYS A 128 1.89 10.26 -7.56
CA CYS A 128 0.95 10.95 -8.47
C CYS A 128 0.01 11.93 -7.75
N GLY A 129 -0.01 11.97 -6.41
CA GLY A 129 -0.95 12.79 -5.66
C GLY A 129 -2.41 12.30 -5.71
N LEU A 130 -2.61 11.00 -5.95
CA LEU A 130 -3.94 10.41 -6.09
C LEU A 130 -4.58 10.02 -4.75
N ILE A 131 -3.86 10.14 -3.64
CA ILE A 131 -4.37 9.84 -2.31
C ILE A 131 -4.97 11.12 -1.71
N PRO A 132 -6.28 11.16 -1.39
CA PRO A 132 -6.97 12.38 -1.01
C PRO A 132 -6.43 13.03 0.26
N THR A 133 -6.21 12.22 1.31
CA THR A 133 -5.85 12.71 2.65
C THR A 133 -4.68 11.95 3.24
N GLU A 134 -3.99 12.59 4.18
CA GLU A 134 -2.92 11.95 4.96
C GLU A 134 -3.45 10.75 5.77
N LYS A 135 -4.66 10.85 6.31
CA LYS A 135 -5.31 9.76 7.04
C LYS A 135 -5.45 8.51 6.16
N GLU A 136 -5.92 8.69 4.94
CA GLU A 136 -6.06 7.58 3.98
C GLU A 136 -4.70 7.03 3.54
N LEU A 137 -3.71 7.90 3.32
CA LEU A 137 -2.34 7.51 3.01
C LEU A 137 -1.76 6.60 4.10
N ARG A 138 -1.84 7.02 5.36
CA ARG A 138 -1.40 6.22 6.53
C ARG A 138 -2.11 4.88 6.59
N ALA A 139 -3.42 4.90 6.38
CA ALA A 139 -4.25 3.70 6.37
C ALA A 139 -3.79 2.69 5.31
N ARG A 140 -3.60 3.14 4.07
CA ARG A 140 -3.18 2.27 2.96
C ARG A 140 -1.76 1.73 3.13
N LEU A 141 -0.80 2.55 3.60
CA LEU A 141 0.55 2.10 3.91
C LEU A 141 0.55 0.98 4.96
N PHE A 142 -0.25 1.13 6.00
CA PHE A 142 -0.39 0.14 7.04
C PHE A 142 -1.03 -1.16 6.51
N MET A 143 -2.16 -1.06 5.80
CA MET A 143 -2.89 -2.22 5.24
C MET A 143 -2.01 -3.07 4.33
N LEU A 144 -1.25 -2.42 3.47
CA LEU A 144 -0.35 -3.10 2.54
C LEU A 144 1.01 -3.43 3.16
N ARG A 145 1.17 -3.20 4.47
CA ARG A 145 2.44 -3.50 5.20
C ARG A 145 3.65 -2.89 4.52
N CYS A 146 3.49 -1.68 4.00
CA CYS A 146 4.59 -0.96 3.40
C CYS A 146 5.66 -0.68 4.47
N ARG A 147 6.92 -0.78 4.07
CA ARG A 147 8.05 -0.43 4.94
C ARG A 147 8.18 1.08 5.10
N GLU A 148 7.68 1.81 4.13
CA GLU A 148 7.68 3.25 4.07
C GLU A 148 6.72 3.83 5.11
N LYS A 149 7.21 4.82 5.86
CA LYS A 149 6.41 5.55 6.86
C LYS A 149 6.04 6.94 6.33
N PRO A 150 4.87 7.46 6.68
CA PRO A 150 4.35 8.70 6.08
C PRO A 150 5.20 9.94 6.35
N ASN A 151 5.91 10.00 7.48
CA ASN A 151 6.62 11.20 7.95
C ASN A 151 8.14 11.08 7.91
N VAL A 152 8.68 10.11 7.18
CA VAL A 152 10.14 9.98 7.01
C VAL A 152 10.55 10.76 5.77
N PRO A 153 11.53 11.67 5.90
CA PRO A 153 12.04 12.43 4.76
C PRO A 153 12.54 11.51 3.65
N CYS A 154 12.20 11.83 2.42
CA CYS A 154 12.57 11.09 1.23
C CYS A 154 12.97 12.06 0.11
N VAL A 155 13.57 11.57 -0.96
CA VAL A 155 13.96 12.39 -2.10
C VAL A 155 13.13 11.98 -3.32
N LEU A 156 12.56 12.96 -4.00
CA LEU A 156 11.86 12.76 -5.28
C LEU A 156 12.75 13.27 -6.41
N ALA A 157 13.03 12.40 -7.37
CA ALA A 157 13.61 12.79 -8.66
C ALA A 157 12.54 12.74 -9.75
N ARG A 158 12.48 13.79 -10.56
CA ARG A 158 11.65 13.90 -11.75
C ARG A 158 12.53 13.88 -12.98
N LEU A 159 12.25 12.94 -13.88
CA LEU A 159 12.92 12.83 -15.17
C LEU A 159 11.91 13.10 -16.27
N THR A 160 12.38 13.74 -17.32
CA THR A 160 11.60 13.98 -18.53
C THR A 160 12.12 13.13 -19.69
N MET A 161 11.20 12.69 -20.53
CA MET A 161 11.45 11.98 -21.79
C MET A 161 10.87 12.81 -22.94
N ASP A 162 11.44 12.68 -24.11
CA ASP A 162 10.86 13.24 -25.31
C ASP A 162 9.83 12.24 -25.89
N MET A 163 8.59 12.69 -26.14
CA MET A 163 7.57 11.86 -26.78
C MET A 163 7.97 11.41 -28.18
N ASP A 164 8.76 12.22 -28.87
CA ASP A 164 9.25 11.91 -30.21
C ASP A 164 10.57 11.11 -30.20
N ASP A 165 11.02 10.66 -29.00
CA ASP A 165 12.20 9.84 -28.87
C ASP A 165 12.12 8.60 -29.78
N PRO A 166 13.15 8.33 -30.61
CA PRO A 166 13.16 7.21 -31.56
C PRO A 166 12.98 5.84 -30.88
N PHE A 167 13.37 5.70 -29.60
CA PHE A 167 13.12 4.48 -28.89
C PHE A 167 11.63 4.29 -28.61
N LEU A 168 10.95 5.33 -28.12
CA LEU A 168 9.52 5.28 -27.80
C LEU A 168 8.65 5.14 -29.04
N THR A 169 9.01 5.79 -30.14
CA THR A 169 8.20 5.81 -31.37
C THR A 169 8.44 4.60 -32.27
N ASN A 170 9.68 4.10 -32.38
CA ASN A 170 10.03 3.09 -33.36
C ASN A 170 10.39 1.70 -32.78
N ARG A 171 10.85 1.65 -31.53
CA ARG A 171 11.32 0.41 -30.92
C ARG A 171 10.40 -0.11 -29.82
N TRP A 172 9.72 0.80 -29.10
CA TRP A 172 8.89 0.42 -27.98
C TRP A 172 7.45 0.23 -28.42
N HIS A 173 7.06 -1.03 -28.61
CA HIS A 173 5.69 -1.41 -29.01
C HIS A 173 4.81 -1.81 -27.82
N TYR A 174 5.29 -1.60 -26.60
CA TYR A 174 4.62 -2.01 -25.38
C TYR A 174 4.07 -0.81 -24.61
N GLY A 175 3.07 -1.03 -23.76
CA GLY A 175 2.48 0.03 -22.96
C GLY A 175 3.41 0.56 -21.86
N SER A 176 2.93 1.62 -21.18
CA SER A 176 3.66 2.32 -20.10
C SER A 176 4.04 1.40 -18.93
N GLU A 177 3.24 0.38 -18.61
CA GLU A 177 3.54 -0.57 -17.52
C GLU A 177 4.81 -1.40 -17.80
N ARG A 178 5.00 -1.83 -19.05
CA ARG A 178 6.24 -2.53 -19.44
C ARG A 178 7.45 -1.60 -19.47
N LEU A 179 7.25 -0.35 -19.87
CA LEU A 179 8.30 0.66 -19.78
C LEU A 179 8.70 0.89 -18.32
N GLU A 180 7.73 1.03 -17.43
CA GLU A 180 7.97 1.17 -15.99
C GLU A 180 8.76 -0.03 -15.43
N THR A 181 8.40 -1.25 -15.83
CA THR A 181 9.11 -2.47 -15.43
C THR A 181 10.55 -2.47 -15.96
N ALA A 182 10.77 -2.07 -17.20
CA ALA A 182 12.10 -1.98 -17.78
C ALA A 182 12.96 -0.93 -17.05
N LEU A 183 12.42 0.27 -16.82
CA LEU A 183 13.12 1.32 -16.07
C LEU A 183 13.43 0.89 -14.64
N ARG A 184 12.50 0.20 -13.99
CA ARG A 184 12.68 -0.35 -12.64
C ARG A 184 13.86 -1.33 -12.56
N ASN A 185 14.11 -2.11 -13.60
CA ASN A 185 15.26 -3.01 -13.66
C ASN A 185 16.60 -2.26 -13.72
N PHE A 186 16.64 -1.08 -14.35
CA PHE A 186 17.85 -0.23 -14.36
C PHE A 186 18.06 0.47 -13.02
N PHE A 187 17.03 1.08 -12.45
CA PHE A 187 17.12 1.75 -11.16
C PHE A 187 17.33 0.77 -10.01
N GLY A 188 16.86 -0.48 -10.14
CA GLY A 188 16.83 -1.44 -9.05
C GLY A 188 15.80 -1.09 -7.97
N ALA A 189 15.48 -2.05 -7.11
CA ALA A 189 14.57 -1.84 -5.99
C ALA A 189 15.27 -1.26 -4.75
N ARG A 190 16.59 -1.46 -4.64
CA ARG A 190 17.40 -1.02 -3.51
C ARG A 190 18.82 -0.71 -3.96
N GLN A 191 19.32 0.43 -3.52
CA GLN A 191 20.70 0.86 -3.74
C GLN A 191 21.30 1.42 -2.46
N ARG A 192 22.33 0.74 -1.90
CA ARG A 192 22.98 1.13 -0.65
C ARG A 192 21.98 1.46 0.46
N ASP A 193 21.80 2.73 0.75
CA ASP A 193 21.01 3.24 1.88
C ASP A 193 19.60 3.70 1.47
N MET A 194 19.16 3.40 0.24
CA MET A 194 17.85 3.82 -0.26
C MET A 194 17.09 2.69 -0.97
N TYR A 195 15.79 2.72 -0.82
CA TYR A 195 14.84 2.01 -1.67
C TYR A 195 14.39 2.93 -2.79
N LEU A 196 14.17 2.37 -3.97
CA LEU A 196 13.78 3.12 -5.16
C LEU A 196 12.43 2.62 -5.67
N HIS A 197 11.54 3.57 -5.93
CA HIS A 197 10.24 3.31 -6.52
C HIS A 197 10.10 4.15 -7.79
N VAL A 198 10.08 3.48 -8.92
CA VAL A 198 9.96 4.11 -10.24
C VAL A 198 8.51 4.12 -10.66
N ALA A 199 8.02 5.26 -11.10
CA ALA A 199 6.66 5.44 -11.62
C ALA A 199 6.70 6.21 -12.95
N VAL A 200 6.20 5.60 -14.01
CA VAL A 200 5.92 6.30 -15.27
C VAL A 200 4.58 7.02 -15.11
N ILE A 201 4.64 8.35 -15.08
CA ILE A 201 3.47 9.21 -14.85
C ILE A 201 2.74 9.52 -16.15
N SER A 202 3.52 9.82 -17.18
CA SER A 202 3.05 10.10 -18.53
C SER A 202 4.11 9.65 -19.54
N PRO A 203 3.83 9.70 -20.84
CA PRO A 203 4.85 9.45 -21.86
C PRO A 203 6.07 10.38 -21.78
N GLU A 204 5.94 11.52 -21.11
CA GLU A 204 6.99 12.53 -20.99
C GLU A 204 7.64 12.58 -19.61
N GLU A 205 7.07 11.90 -18.61
CA GLU A 205 7.50 12.06 -17.21
C GLU A 205 7.63 10.73 -16.46
N VAL A 206 8.81 10.56 -15.84
CA VAL A 206 9.09 9.49 -14.89
C VAL A 206 9.43 10.12 -13.54
N ARG A 207 8.90 9.56 -12.47
CA ARG A 207 9.27 9.91 -11.10
C ARG A 207 9.96 8.76 -10.43
N VAL A 208 11.04 9.06 -9.72
CA VAL A 208 11.78 8.10 -8.90
C VAL A 208 11.74 8.59 -7.46
N LEU A 209 11.02 7.87 -6.61
CA LEU A 209 10.99 8.11 -5.18
C LEU A 209 12.13 7.33 -4.53
N CYS A 210 13.05 8.03 -3.89
CA CYS A 210 14.15 7.47 -3.12
C CYS A 210 13.82 7.58 -1.63
N TYR A 211 13.66 6.43 -0.97
CA TYR A 211 13.26 6.35 0.42
C TYR A 211 14.41 5.72 1.26
N PRO A 212 14.77 6.26 2.43
CA PRO A 212 15.90 5.75 3.21
C PRO A 212 15.62 4.34 3.74
N VAL A 213 16.63 3.48 3.74
CA VAL A 213 16.55 2.11 4.26
C VAL A 213 16.33 2.12 5.77
N THR A 214 17.00 3.03 6.49
CA THR A 214 16.79 3.24 7.93
C THR A 214 15.81 4.38 8.13
N GLY A 215 14.78 4.19 8.97
CA GLY A 215 13.70 5.17 9.15
C GLY A 215 14.14 6.52 9.75
N ASP A 216 15.37 6.63 10.19
CA ASP A 216 16.08 7.82 10.71
C ASP A 216 17.21 8.27 9.76
N GLY A 217 17.40 7.57 8.64
CA GLY A 217 18.37 7.94 7.62
C GLY A 217 17.97 9.19 6.85
N THR A 218 18.95 10.06 6.58
CA THR A 218 18.74 11.23 5.73
C THR A 218 19.44 11.00 4.39
N LEU A 219 18.68 11.07 3.31
CA LEU A 219 19.21 11.00 1.96
C LEU A 219 19.72 12.38 1.54
N LEU A 220 20.88 12.43 0.90
CA LEU A 220 21.41 13.66 0.32
C LEU A 220 20.89 13.81 -1.11
N GLU A 221 20.31 14.95 -1.44
CA GLU A 221 19.82 15.25 -2.79
C GLU A 221 20.93 15.11 -3.84
N SER A 222 22.17 15.52 -3.52
CA SER A 222 23.32 15.41 -4.42
C SER A 222 23.68 13.96 -4.73
N ALA A 223 23.64 13.07 -3.72
CA ALA A 223 23.92 11.65 -3.92
C ALA A 223 22.82 10.95 -4.74
N VAL A 224 21.57 11.30 -4.47
CA VAL A 224 20.44 10.80 -5.26
C VAL A 224 20.51 11.32 -6.70
N ARG A 225 20.80 12.60 -6.90
CA ARG A 225 20.99 13.20 -8.24
C ARG A 225 22.06 12.46 -9.03
N ALA A 226 23.25 12.29 -8.45
CA ALA A 226 24.35 11.59 -9.12
C ALA A 226 23.96 10.16 -9.54
N TYR A 227 23.28 9.43 -8.64
CA TYR A 227 22.81 8.08 -8.95
C TYR A 227 21.76 8.05 -10.07
N VAL A 228 20.80 8.97 -10.03
CA VAL A 228 19.73 9.05 -11.03
C VAL A 228 20.29 9.46 -12.40
N GLU A 229 21.23 10.40 -12.44
CA GLU A 229 21.91 10.82 -13.68
C GLU A 229 22.75 9.69 -14.28
N GLU A 230 23.51 8.95 -13.46
CA GLU A 230 24.26 7.78 -13.90
C GLU A 230 23.32 6.70 -14.47
N THR A 231 22.21 6.43 -13.80
CA THR A 231 21.23 5.44 -14.26
C THR A 231 20.55 5.89 -15.57
N ALA A 232 20.23 7.18 -15.72
CA ALA A 232 19.69 7.73 -16.96
C ALA A 232 20.67 7.57 -18.13
N GLN A 233 21.96 7.77 -17.90
CA GLN A 233 23.00 7.52 -18.91
C GLN A 233 23.12 6.03 -19.29
N GLN A 234 22.97 5.13 -18.34
CA GLN A 234 22.92 3.69 -18.62
C GLN A 234 21.70 3.31 -19.46
N ILE A 235 20.53 3.89 -19.14
CA ILE A 235 19.30 3.67 -19.91
C ILE A 235 19.48 4.15 -21.36
N ASP A 236 20.06 5.33 -21.56
CA ASP A 236 20.36 5.85 -22.90
C ASP A 236 21.34 4.92 -23.64
N HIS A 237 22.41 4.50 -22.97
CA HIS A 237 23.41 3.61 -23.57
C HIS A 237 22.85 2.25 -24.01
N TYR A 238 22.03 1.60 -23.16
CA TYR A 238 21.55 0.23 -23.42
C TYR A 238 20.24 0.18 -24.20
N LEU A 239 19.31 1.09 -23.95
CA LEU A 239 18.02 1.14 -24.62
C LEU A 239 17.99 2.15 -25.77
N GLY A 240 18.79 3.22 -25.70
CA GLY A 240 18.70 4.37 -26.56
C GLY A 240 17.54 5.30 -26.20
N LEU A 241 16.99 5.18 -24.97
CA LEU A 241 15.97 6.09 -24.45
C LEU A 241 16.66 7.26 -23.74
N HIS A 242 16.47 8.45 -24.28
CA HIS A 242 17.06 9.66 -23.73
C HIS A 242 16.19 10.25 -22.61
N MET A 243 16.77 10.34 -21.41
CA MET A 243 16.09 10.85 -20.22
C MET A 243 16.91 11.99 -19.60
N GLN A 244 16.22 13.08 -19.20
CA GLN A 244 16.84 14.22 -18.53
C GLN A 244 16.34 14.35 -17.10
N VAL A 245 17.24 14.52 -16.13
CA VAL A 245 16.89 14.80 -14.73
C VAL A 245 16.45 16.26 -14.62
N ALA A 246 15.14 16.50 -14.57
CA ALA A 246 14.57 17.83 -14.50
C ALA A 246 14.63 18.41 -13.08
N GLU A 247 14.40 17.58 -12.06
CA GLU A 247 14.35 18.03 -10.66
C GLU A 247 14.77 16.90 -9.72
N VAL A 248 15.49 17.24 -8.68
CA VAL A 248 15.71 16.37 -7.51
C VAL A 248 15.48 17.22 -6.27
N ARG A 249 14.56 16.81 -5.40
CA ARG A 249 14.20 17.59 -4.22
C ARG A 249 13.93 16.70 -3.02
N LEU A 250 14.28 17.21 -1.85
CA LEU A 250 13.90 16.61 -0.57
C LEU A 250 12.40 16.84 -0.32
N VAL A 251 11.73 15.81 0.15
CA VAL A 251 10.32 15.83 0.54
C VAL A 251 10.25 15.45 2.02
N PRO A 252 9.50 16.20 2.86
CA PRO A 252 9.49 15.97 4.31
C PRO A 252 8.89 14.61 4.71
N GLY A 253 8.21 13.94 3.79
CA GLY A 253 7.67 12.60 3.94
C GLY A 253 6.59 12.32 2.91
N LEU A 254 6.12 11.09 2.87
CA LEU A 254 5.06 10.68 1.94
C LEU A 254 3.74 11.44 2.17
N SER A 255 3.49 11.92 3.39
CA SER A 255 2.33 12.77 3.71
C SER A 255 2.25 14.03 2.85
N ALA A 256 3.40 14.55 2.38
CA ALA A 256 3.43 15.73 1.51
C ALA A 256 2.80 15.51 0.13
N PHE A 257 2.63 14.24 -0.28
CA PHE A 257 1.97 13.88 -1.54
C PHE A 257 0.46 13.70 -1.43
N ALA A 258 -0.12 13.77 -0.22
CA ALA A 258 -1.57 13.74 -0.10
C ALA A 258 -2.19 14.95 -0.85
N ALA A 259 -3.29 14.75 -1.57
CA ALA A 259 -3.88 15.79 -2.41
C ALA A 259 -4.26 17.06 -1.63
N GLU A 260 -4.64 16.92 -0.37
CA GLU A 260 -4.89 18.05 0.55
C GLU A 260 -3.66 18.93 0.80
N ASN A 261 -2.44 18.38 0.68
CA ASN A 261 -1.16 19.06 0.94
C ASN A 261 -0.48 19.57 -0.34
N LEU A 262 -1.03 19.28 -1.53
CA LEU A 262 -0.49 19.70 -2.84
C LEU A 262 -1.04 21.06 -3.33
N LYS A 263 -1.75 21.79 -2.46
CA LYS A 263 -2.37 23.08 -2.78
C LYS A 263 -1.39 24.23 -2.70
#